data_af93300a5a9a99480c8da0845814c1bd
#
_entry.id   af93300a5a9a99480c8da0845814c1bd
#
_cell.length_a   1.000
_cell.length_b   1.000
_cell.length_c   1.000
_cell.angle_alpha   90.00
_cell.angle_beta   90.00
_cell.angle_gamma   90.00
#
_symmetry.space_group_name_H-M   'P 1'
#
loop_
_entity.id
_entity.type
_entity.pdbx_description
1 polymer ?
#
loop_
_entity_poly.entity_id
_entity_poly.type
_entity_poly.pdbx_seq_one_letter_code
_entity_poly.pdbx_strand_id
1 'polypeptide(L)'
;NGATVPAGRFIQPRIECEIAFVMKSAIGGENVSRADVIAATDFVAPSIEILDTRILRTDPETGKTRSVYDTISDNAANAGIVLGAERHAIDAFDLRWVGAISSRNGEVEETGLGAGVLNDPVESVVWLARRMAQYGQQIKAGQVILSGSFIRPVECPSGTEIHADFGAFGSVDINFA
;
A
#
# COMPACT_ATOMS: atom_id res chain seq x y z
N ASN A 1 -0.23 -13.81 1.22
CA ASN A 1 1.03 -14.05 0.52
C ASN A 1 0.94 -15.37 -0.26
N GLY A 2 1.43 -15.42 -1.52
CA GLY A 2 1.34 -16.59 -2.39
C GLY A 2 -0.06 -16.92 -2.92
N ALA A 3 -1.01 -16.01 -2.81
CA ALA A 3 -2.37 -16.22 -3.29
C ALA A 3 -2.48 -16.07 -4.81
N THR A 4 -3.44 -16.78 -5.40
CA THR A 4 -3.83 -16.57 -6.79
C THR A 4 -5.17 -15.84 -6.85
N VAL A 5 -5.18 -14.69 -7.48
CA VAL A 5 -6.39 -13.92 -7.78
C VAL A 5 -7.11 -14.59 -8.95
N PRO A 6 -8.38 -15.00 -8.77
CA PRO A 6 -9.13 -15.62 -9.87
C PRO A 6 -9.34 -14.66 -11.05
N ALA A 7 -9.37 -15.19 -12.25
CA ALA A 7 -9.71 -14.44 -13.47
C ALA A 7 -11.05 -13.70 -13.30
N GLY A 8 -11.11 -12.45 -13.75
CA GLY A 8 -12.31 -11.63 -13.66
C GLY A 8 -12.64 -11.08 -12.26
N ARG A 9 -11.81 -11.32 -11.26
CA ARG A 9 -11.99 -10.71 -9.92
C ARG A 9 -11.83 -9.20 -9.96
N PHE A 10 -10.88 -8.73 -10.76
CA PHE A 10 -10.58 -7.31 -10.98
C PHE A 10 -10.75 -6.93 -12.45
N ILE A 11 -10.96 -5.67 -12.74
CA ILE A 11 -11.22 -5.14 -14.08
C ILE A 11 -9.90 -4.81 -14.79
N GLN A 12 -9.03 -4.09 -14.12
CA GLN A 12 -7.75 -3.62 -14.65
C GLN A 12 -6.71 -3.46 -13.52
N PRO A 13 -6.33 -4.58 -12.88
CA PRO A 13 -5.54 -4.54 -11.66
C PRO A 13 -4.14 -3.99 -11.91
N ARG A 14 -3.65 -3.29 -10.89
CA ARG A 14 -2.24 -2.92 -10.70
C ARG A 14 -1.83 -3.25 -9.29
N ILE A 15 -0.52 -3.30 -9.04
CA ILE A 15 0.03 -3.43 -7.70
C ILE A 15 0.97 -2.28 -7.37
N GLU A 16 1.07 -2.02 -6.07
CA GLU A 16 2.05 -1.12 -5.48
C GLU A 16 2.73 -1.81 -4.30
N CYS A 17 4.04 -1.51 -4.11
CA CYS A 17 4.78 -2.00 -2.96
C CYS A 17 4.72 -0.97 -1.83
N GLU A 18 4.38 -1.44 -0.63
CA GLU A 18 4.17 -0.59 0.54
C GLU A 18 4.65 -1.25 1.82
N ILE A 19 4.78 -0.46 2.88
CA ILE A 19 4.92 -0.96 4.23
C ILE A 19 3.56 -0.90 4.92
N ALA A 20 3.08 -2.04 5.41
CA ALA A 20 1.87 -2.10 6.20
C ALA A 20 2.17 -1.87 7.68
N PHE A 21 1.37 -1.03 8.34
CA PHE A 21 1.37 -0.80 9.78
C PHE A 21 0.12 -1.47 10.36
N VAL A 22 0.30 -2.42 11.28
CA VAL A 22 -0.80 -3.05 12.00
C VAL A 22 -0.91 -2.41 13.38
N MET A 23 -2.07 -1.86 13.69
CA MET A 23 -2.26 -1.04 14.87
C MET A 23 -2.70 -1.87 16.08
N LYS A 24 -2.01 -1.76 17.22
CA LYS A 24 -2.43 -2.39 18.50
C LYS A 24 -3.35 -1.50 19.34
N SER A 25 -3.32 -0.19 19.11
CA SER A 25 -4.16 0.77 19.83
C SER A 25 -4.67 1.85 18.90
N ALA A 26 -5.76 2.51 19.29
CA ALA A 26 -6.31 3.62 18.53
C ALA A 26 -5.42 4.86 18.67
N ILE A 27 -5.28 5.62 17.58
CA ILE A 27 -4.67 6.95 17.57
C ILE A 27 -5.52 7.93 16.78
N GLY A 28 -5.58 9.17 17.26
CA GLY A 28 -6.31 10.25 16.60
C GLY A 28 -6.08 11.58 17.31
N GLY A 29 -6.48 12.65 16.63
CA GLY A 29 -6.28 14.01 17.10
C GLY A 29 -5.32 14.80 16.21
N GLU A 30 -5.42 16.11 16.29
CA GLU A 30 -4.65 17.03 15.43
C GLU A 30 -3.15 17.08 15.78
N ASN A 31 -2.77 16.64 16.97
CA ASN A 31 -1.41 16.71 17.49
C ASN A 31 -0.70 15.36 17.55
N VAL A 32 -1.21 14.32 16.85
CA VAL A 32 -0.54 13.02 16.77
C VAL A 32 0.90 13.19 16.30
N SER A 33 1.83 12.63 17.06
CA SER A 33 3.26 12.68 16.75
C SER A 33 3.77 11.36 16.18
N ARG A 34 5.00 11.38 15.68
CA ARG A 34 5.74 10.17 15.27
C ARG A 34 5.83 9.16 16.43
N ALA A 35 6.07 9.64 17.65
CA ALA A 35 6.15 8.78 18.83
C ALA A 35 4.81 8.07 19.13
N ASP A 36 3.69 8.74 18.92
CA ASP A 36 2.36 8.15 19.11
C ASP A 36 2.10 7.04 18.09
N VAL A 37 2.49 7.24 16.83
CA VAL A 37 2.37 6.19 15.79
C VAL A 37 3.23 4.99 16.17
N ILE A 38 4.49 5.20 16.56
CA ILE A 38 5.39 4.11 16.99
C ILE A 38 4.77 3.36 18.18
N ALA A 39 4.28 4.07 19.19
CA ALA A 39 3.68 3.46 20.38
C ALA A 39 2.40 2.68 20.05
N ALA A 40 1.61 3.11 19.07
CA ALA A 40 0.34 2.50 18.70
C ALA A 40 0.48 1.34 17.68
N THR A 41 1.62 1.19 17.02
CA THR A 41 1.88 0.12 16.05
C THR A 41 2.26 -1.18 16.77
N ASP A 42 1.60 -2.27 16.42
CA ASP A 42 1.92 -3.62 16.89
C ASP A 42 3.14 -4.15 16.13
N PHE A 43 3.04 -4.18 14.81
CA PHE A 43 4.15 -4.57 13.93
C PHE A 43 4.02 -3.87 12.57
N VAL A 44 5.11 -3.88 11.83
CA VAL A 44 5.16 -3.52 10.41
C VAL A 44 5.50 -4.75 9.57
N ALA A 45 5.03 -4.77 8.32
CA ALA A 45 5.24 -5.89 7.42
C ALA A 45 5.40 -5.39 5.96
N PRO A 46 6.11 -6.14 5.10
CA PRO A 46 6.06 -5.88 3.67
C PRO A 46 4.64 -6.13 3.15
N SER A 47 4.21 -5.33 2.20
CA SER A 47 2.86 -5.45 1.65
C SER A 47 2.78 -5.05 0.18
N ILE A 48 1.76 -5.59 -0.47
CA ILE A 48 1.29 -5.14 -1.79
C ILE A 48 -0.11 -4.56 -1.62
N GLU A 49 -0.34 -3.36 -2.13
CA GLU A 49 -1.67 -2.87 -2.42
C GLU A 49 -2.08 -3.34 -3.82
N ILE A 50 -3.30 -3.87 -3.93
CA ILE A 50 -3.93 -4.13 -5.22
C ILE A 50 -4.83 -2.95 -5.53
N LEU A 51 -4.51 -2.26 -6.61
CA LEU A 51 -5.34 -1.22 -7.18
C LEU A 51 -6.25 -1.83 -8.25
N ASP A 52 -7.53 -1.48 -8.23
CA ASP A 52 -8.45 -1.74 -9.33
C ASP A 52 -9.42 -0.58 -9.50
N THR A 53 -9.65 -0.17 -10.72
CA THR A 53 -10.59 0.90 -11.01
C THR A 53 -11.90 0.31 -11.52
N ARG A 54 -13.02 0.63 -10.83
CA ARG A 54 -14.39 0.21 -11.20
C ARG A 54 -14.95 1.07 -12.32
N ILE A 55 -14.22 2.13 -12.68
CA ILE A 55 -14.49 2.97 -13.85
C ILE A 55 -13.32 2.88 -14.82
N LEU A 56 -13.59 3.06 -16.10
CA LEU A 56 -12.54 3.07 -17.11
C LEU A 56 -11.59 4.25 -16.89
N ARG A 57 -10.29 4.02 -17.04
CA ARG A 57 -9.26 5.09 -16.90
C ARG A 57 -9.40 6.15 -17.99
N THR A 58 -9.85 5.73 -19.17
CA THR A 58 -10.13 6.59 -20.32
C THR A 58 -11.48 6.21 -20.89
N ASP A 59 -12.34 7.19 -21.07
CA ASP A 59 -13.61 7.02 -21.74
C ASP A 59 -13.36 6.71 -23.22
N PRO A 60 -13.83 5.56 -23.75
CA PRO A 60 -13.56 5.14 -25.11
C PRO A 60 -14.27 6.03 -26.16
N GLU A 61 -15.34 6.74 -25.80
CA GLU A 61 -16.09 7.59 -26.71
C GLU A 61 -15.49 8.99 -26.81
N THR A 62 -15.09 9.55 -25.68
CA THR A 62 -14.65 10.96 -25.60
C THR A 62 -13.14 11.12 -25.48
N GLY A 63 -12.41 10.05 -25.17
CA GLY A 63 -10.97 10.07 -24.88
C GLY A 63 -10.60 10.78 -23.57
N LYS A 64 -11.59 11.20 -22.76
CA LYS A 64 -11.32 11.85 -21.48
C LYS A 64 -10.81 10.86 -20.45
N THR A 65 -9.73 11.25 -19.76
CA THR A 65 -9.24 10.51 -18.60
C THR A 65 -10.05 10.85 -17.35
N ARG A 66 -10.12 9.91 -16.41
CA ARG A 66 -10.78 10.17 -15.12
C ARG A 66 -10.08 11.30 -14.36
N SER A 67 -10.86 12.04 -13.62
CA SER A 67 -10.41 13.12 -12.74
C SER A 67 -9.97 12.58 -11.37
N VAL A 68 -9.37 13.45 -10.55
CA VAL A 68 -9.09 13.13 -9.14
C VAL A 68 -10.37 12.83 -8.34
N TYR A 69 -11.48 13.49 -8.68
CA TYR A 69 -12.77 13.25 -8.02
C TYR A 69 -13.33 11.86 -8.34
N ASP A 70 -13.17 11.39 -9.58
CA ASP A 70 -13.52 10.03 -9.96
C ASP A 70 -12.67 9.00 -9.17
N THR A 71 -11.38 9.26 -9.04
CA THR A 71 -10.47 8.42 -8.26
C THR A 71 -10.86 8.35 -6.79
N ILE A 72 -11.16 9.48 -6.16
CA ILE A 72 -11.61 9.56 -4.76
C ILE A 72 -12.94 8.81 -4.60
N SER A 73 -13.90 9.02 -5.53
CA SER A 73 -15.20 8.35 -5.50
C SER A 73 -15.10 6.84 -5.69
N ASP A 74 -14.05 6.38 -6.35
CA ASP A 74 -13.73 4.97 -6.57
C ASP A 74 -12.78 4.41 -5.49
N ASN A 75 -12.93 4.85 -4.24
CA ASN A 75 -12.14 4.39 -3.08
C ASN A 75 -10.63 4.54 -3.30
N ALA A 76 -10.17 5.59 -3.99
CA ALA A 76 -8.79 5.80 -4.43
C ALA A 76 -8.20 4.62 -5.22
N ALA A 77 -9.06 3.82 -5.87
CA ALA A 77 -8.75 2.56 -6.56
C ALA A 77 -8.31 1.41 -5.63
N ASN A 78 -8.30 1.59 -4.32
CA ASN A 78 -7.97 0.48 -3.41
C ASN A 78 -8.95 -0.68 -3.60
N ALA A 79 -8.41 -1.89 -3.80
CA ALA A 79 -9.18 -3.11 -4.08
C ALA A 79 -8.75 -4.33 -3.26
N GLY A 80 -7.53 -4.31 -2.72
CA GLY A 80 -7.05 -5.39 -1.87
C GLY A 80 -5.69 -5.12 -1.27
N ILE A 81 -5.35 -5.92 -0.26
CA ILE A 81 -4.06 -5.87 0.43
C ILE A 81 -3.52 -7.28 0.52
N VAL A 82 -2.23 -7.45 0.23
CA VAL A 82 -1.50 -8.69 0.48
C VAL A 82 -0.38 -8.39 1.46
N LEU A 83 -0.41 -9.04 2.63
CA LEU A 83 0.66 -8.91 3.62
C LEU A 83 1.69 -10.02 3.44
N GLY A 84 2.96 -9.68 3.55
CA GLY A 84 4.03 -10.64 3.73
C GLY A 84 3.87 -11.44 5.02
N ALA A 85 4.65 -12.49 5.15
CA ALA A 85 4.62 -13.35 6.34
C ALA A 85 5.43 -12.74 7.50
N GLU A 86 6.43 -11.94 7.18
CA GLU A 86 7.36 -11.32 8.13
C GLU A 86 6.68 -10.20 8.89
N ARG A 87 6.96 -10.17 10.20
CA ARG A 87 6.47 -9.15 11.12
C ARG A 87 7.63 -8.57 11.90
N HIS A 88 7.76 -7.27 11.88
CA HIS A 88 8.87 -6.59 12.53
C HIS A 88 8.36 -5.56 13.53
N ALA A 89 9.09 -5.39 14.64
CA ALA A 89 8.92 -4.21 15.47
C ALA A 89 9.21 -2.97 14.61
N ILE A 90 8.46 -1.89 14.83
CA ILE A 90 8.54 -0.68 13.99
C ILE A 90 9.93 -0.03 13.98
N ASP A 91 10.73 -0.29 15.00
CA ASP A 91 12.08 0.21 15.20
C ASP A 91 13.18 -0.82 14.83
N ALA A 92 12.80 -2.00 14.35
CA ALA A 92 13.76 -3.02 13.91
C ALA A 92 14.54 -2.63 12.66
N PHE A 93 13.98 -1.73 11.85
CA PHE A 93 14.59 -1.20 10.63
C PHE A 93 14.43 0.32 10.57
N ASP A 94 15.35 1.00 9.90
CA ASP A 94 15.08 2.35 9.41
C ASP A 94 14.18 2.24 8.18
N LEU A 95 12.88 2.46 8.37
CA LEU A 95 11.87 2.27 7.31
C LEU A 95 12.11 3.13 6.06
N ARG A 96 12.89 4.19 6.18
CA ARG A 96 13.29 5.02 5.03
C ARG A 96 14.17 4.26 4.05
N TRP A 97 14.96 3.30 4.56
CA TRP A 97 15.87 2.46 3.79
C TRP A 97 15.31 1.07 3.44
N VAL A 98 14.13 0.73 3.90
CA VAL A 98 13.42 -0.43 3.40
C VAL A 98 13.08 -0.16 1.93
N GLY A 99 13.64 -0.97 1.04
CA GLY A 99 13.40 -0.88 -0.39
C GLY A 99 12.52 -2.01 -0.87
N ALA A 100 11.99 -1.89 -2.08
CA ALA A 100 11.38 -2.98 -2.80
C ALA A 100 11.92 -3.08 -4.23
N ILE A 101 12.13 -4.32 -4.68
CA ILE A 101 12.33 -4.69 -6.07
C ILE A 101 11.07 -5.44 -6.48
N SER A 102 10.27 -4.85 -7.35
CA SER A 102 9.05 -5.48 -7.87
C SER A 102 9.35 -6.12 -9.21
N SER A 103 9.19 -7.44 -9.28
CA SER A 103 9.35 -8.21 -10.52
C SER A 103 7.99 -8.69 -11.02
N ARG A 104 7.81 -8.68 -12.34
CA ARG A 104 6.67 -9.25 -13.03
C ARG A 104 7.15 -10.35 -13.97
N ASN A 105 6.64 -11.57 -13.79
CA ASN A 105 7.03 -12.74 -14.59
C ASN A 105 8.57 -12.95 -14.64
N GLY A 106 9.23 -12.69 -13.50
CA GLY A 106 10.68 -12.86 -13.34
C GLY A 106 11.54 -11.66 -13.78
N GLU A 107 10.96 -10.64 -14.40
CA GLU A 107 11.69 -9.44 -14.83
C GLU A 107 11.42 -8.26 -13.90
N VAL A 108 12.46 -7.52 -13.52
CA VAL A 108 12.32 -6.33 -12.68
C VAL A 108 11.58 -5.22 -13.42
N GLU A 109 10.48 -4.76 -12.85
CA GLU A 109 9.65 -3.67 -13.40
C GLU A 109 9.89 -2.34 -12.69
N GLU A 110 9.95 -2.37 -11.37
CA GLU A 110 10.08 -1.16 -10.56
C GLU A 110 10.93 -1.40 -9.32
N THR A 111 11.56 -0.33 -8.85
CA THR A 111 12.29 -0.30 -7.58
C THR A 111 12.01 0.99 -6.83
N GLY A 112 12.05 0.95 -5.51
CA GLY A 112 11.89 2.15 -4.70
C GLY A 112 12.35 1.98 -3.27
N LEU A 113 12.33 3.07 -2.53
CA LEU A 113 12.70 3.15 -1.11
C LEU A 113 11.58 3.79 -0.30
N GLY A 114 11.40 3.34 0.92
CA GLY A 114 10.43 3.89 1.87
C GLY A 114 10.55 5.41 2.05
N ALA A 115 11.73 5.99 1.92
CA ALA A 115 11.93 7.44 1.94
C ALA A 115 11.14 8.19 0.86
N GLY A 116 10.71 7.52 -0.21
CA GLY A 116 9.79 8.08 -1.22
C GLY A 116 8.43 8.47 -0.65
N VAL A 117 8.05 7.91 0.50
CA VAL A 117 6.79 8.21 1.20
C VAL A 117 7.03 9.31 2.23
N LEU A 118 6.75 10.55 1.89
CA LEU A 118 6.86 11.74 2.78
C LEU A 118 8.18 11.81 3.57
N ASN A 119 9.28 11.34 2.99
CA ASN A 119 10.62 11.20 3.58
C ASN A 119 10.74 10.11 4.67
N ASP A 120 9.64 9.63 5.23
CA ASP A 120 9.58 8.55 6.23
C ASP A 120 8.18 7.94 6.22
N PRO A 121 8.01 6.63 6.01
CA PRO A 121 6.70 5.96 6.04
C PRO A 121 5.88 6.20 7.31
N VAL A 122 6.52 6.44 8.45
CA VAL A 122 5.82 6.77 9.71
C VAL A 122 5.08 8.12 9.60
N GLU A 123 5.65 9.08 8.87
CA GLU A 123 5.04 10.41 8.70
C GLU A 123 3.74 10.34 7.89
N SER A 124 3.57 9.35 7.01
CA SER A 124 2.31 9.17 6.30
C SER A 124 1.18 8.76 7.26
N VAL A 125 1.47 7.92 8.25
CA VAL A 125 0.50 7.52 9.27
C VAL A 125 0.18 8.68 10.22
N VAL A 126 1.18 9.50 10.58
CA VAL A 126 0.97 10.75 11.32
C VAL A 126 0.04 11.68 10.55
N TRP A 127 0.32 11.88 9.26
CA TRP A 127 -0.50 12.72 8.40
C TRP A 127 -1.95 12.20 8.32
N LEU A 128 -2.11 10.88 8.12
CA LEU A 128 -3.44 10.26 8.04
C LEU A 128 -4.23 10.45 9.33
N ALA A 129 -3.60 10.18 10.50
CA ALA A 129 -4.26 10.33 11.80
C ALA A 129 -4.75 11.76 12.05
N ARG A 130 -3.89 12.75 11.74
CA ARG A 130 -4.25 14.18 11.84
C ARG A 130 -5.35 14.56 10.84
N ARG A 131 -5.29 14.03 9.63
CA ARG A 131 -6.30 14.30 8.59
C ARG A 131 -7.66 13.73 8.98
N MET A 132 -7.71 12.50 9.50
CA MET A 132 -8.94 11.87 9.98
C MET A 132 -9.56 12.64 11.15
N ALA A 133 -8.75 13.20 12.05
CA ALA A 133 -9.22 14.00 13.18
C ALA A 133 -10.05 15.22 12.75
N GLN A 134 -9.73 15.84 11.62
CA GLN A 134 -10.49 16.96 11.06
C GLN A 134 -11.94 16.58 10.68
N TYR A 135 -12.20 15.28 10.54
CA TYR A 135 -13.53 14.71 10.25
C TYR A 135 -14.12 13.95 11.44
N GLY A 136 -13.57 14.15 12.65
CA GLY A 136 -14.03 13.45 13.86
C GLY A 136 -13.74 11.94 13.82
N GLN A 137 -12.78 11.50 12.99
CA GLN A 137 -12.38 10.10 12.83
C GLN A 137 -11.01 9.83 13.47
N GLN A 138 -10.72 8.56 13.71
CA GLN A 138 -9.42 8.11 14.20
C GLN A 138 -9.06 6.76 13.61
N ILE A 139 -7.77 6.44 13.60
CA ILE A 139 -7.27 5.10 13.32
C ILE A 139 -7.58 4.23 14.54
N LYS A 140 -8.11 3.02 14.31
CA LYS A 140 -8.53 2.11 15.39
C LYS A 140 -7.54 0.97 15.59
N ALA A 141 -7.54 0.37 16.77
CA ALA A 141 -6.83 -0.89 17.00
C ALA A 141 -7.30 -1.98 16.03
N GLY A 142 -6.37 -2.82 15.57
CA GLY A 142 -6.60 -3.89 14.62
C GLY A 142 -6.66 -3.44 13.16
N GLN A 143 -6.64 -2.15 12.87
CA GLN A 143 -6.58 -1.68 11.47
C GLN A 143 -5.18 -1.87 10.89
N VAL A 144 -5.17 -2.17 9.59
CA VAL A 144 -3.98 -2.19 8.74
C VAL A 144 -3.95 -0.88 7.98
N ILE A 145 -2.86 -0.14 8.10
CA ILE A 145 -2.62 1.11 7.39
C ILE A 145 -1.48 0.88 6.40
N LEU A 146 -1.72 1.15 5.14
CA LEU A 146 -0.69 1.16 4.11
C LEU A 146 0.01 2.53 4.12
N SER A 147 1.33 2.51 4.03
CA SER A 147 2.14 3.73 4.14
C SER A 147 1.99 4.69 2.96
N GLY A 148 1.60 4.18 1.83
CA GLY A 148 1.74 4.81 0.52
C GLY A 148 2.86 4.14 -0.28
N SER A 149 2.69 4.11 -1.59
CA SER A 149 3.61 3.44 -2.50
C SER A 149 4.92 4.18 -2.64
N PHE A 150 6.01 3.43 -2.70
CA PHE A 150 7.33 3.94 -3.08
C PHE A 150 7.82 3.41 -4.43
N ILE A 151 6.92 2.78 -5.21
CA ILE A 151 7.11 2.43 -6.62
C ILE A 151 5.97 2.99 -7.48
N ARG A 152 6.16 3.03 -8.79
CA ARG A 152 5.03 3.27 -9.70
C ARG A 152 4.14 2.03 -9.78
N PRO A 153 2.81 2.19 -9.99
CA PRO A 153 1.91 1.05 -10.12
C PRO A 153 2.29 0.14 -11.29
N VAL A 154 2.45 -1.16 -11.02
CA VAL A 154 2.76 -2.19 -12.02
C VAL A 154 1.47 -2.85 -12.49
N GLU A 155 1.25 -2.93 -13.80
CA GLU A 155 0.05 -3.56 -14.38
C GLU A 155 0.09 -5.08 -14.24
N CYS A 156 -1.07 -5.66 -13.87
CA CYS A 156 -1.22 -7.08 -13.61
C CYS A 156 -2.34 -7.71 -14.43
N PRO A 157 -2.21 -7.80 -15.76
CA PRO A 157 -3.15 -8.55 -16.59
C PRO A 157 -3.17 -10.04 -16.19
N SER A 158 -4.17 -10.79 -16.69
CA SER A 158 -4.24 -12.25 -16.50
C SER A 158 -2.93 -12.92 -16.93
N GLY A 159 -2.47 -13.90 -16.17
CA GLY A 159 -1.19 -14.58 -16.34
C GLY A 159 0.01 -13.84 -15.71
N THR A 160 -0.22 -12.82 -14.90
CA THR A 160 0.84 -12.10 -14.21
C THR A 160 1.21 -12.79 -12.89
N GLU A 161 2.52 -12.98 -12.70
CA GLU A 161 3.14 -13.36 -11.44
C GLU A 161 3.94 -12.17 -10.92
N ILE A 162 3.64 -11.71 -9.70
CA ILE A 162 4.37 -10.63 -9.02
C ILE A 162 5.17 -11.22 -7.87
N HIS A 163 6.44 -10.83 -7.82
CA HIS A 163 7.32 -11.01 -6.67
C HIS A 163 7.84 -9.64 -6.24
N ALA A 164 7.52 -9.23 -5.01
CA ALA A 164 8.03 -8.02 -4.40
C ALA A 164 9.05 -8.40 -3.31
N ASP A 165 10.33 -8.16 -3.57
CA ASP A 165 11.45 -8.43 -2.67
C ASP A 165 11.79 -7.14 -1.90
N PHE A 166 11.62 -7.16 -0.58
CA PHE A 166 11.97 -6.07 0.32
C PHE A 166 13.30 -6.35 1.06
N GLY A 167 14.12 -7.24 0.54
CA GLY A 167 15.39 -7.66 1.15
C GLY A 167 15.18 -8.29 2.53
N ALA A 168 15.95 -7.86 3.52
CA ALA A 168 15.86 -8.38 4.89
C ALA A 168 14.51 -8.10 5.57
N PHE A 169 13.67 -7.20 5.00
CA PHE A 169 12.35 -6.90 5.52
C PHE A 169 11.30 -7.93 5.11
N GLY A 170 11.60 -8.80 4.11
CA GLY A 170 10.76 -9.91 3.68
C GLY A 170 10.30 -9.81 2.22
N SER A 171 9.32 -10.61 1.85
CA SER A 171 8.79 -10.64 0.48
C SER A 171 7.29 -10.86 0.42
N VAL A 172 6.70 -10.50 -0.71
CA VAL A 172 5.28 -10.71 -1.00
C VAL A 172 5.12 -11.24 -2.42
N ASP A 173 4.37 -12.34 -2.54
CA ASP A 173 4.05 -12.98 -3.81
C ASP A 173 2.55 -12.92 -4.08
N ILE A 174 2.15 -12.68 -5.32
CA ILE A 174 0.76 -12.75 -5.76
C ILE A 174 0.68 -13.08 -7.26
N ASN A 175 -0.29 -13.92 -7.62
CA ASN A 175 -0.53 -14.32 -9.00
C ASN A 175 -1.91 -13.85 -9.47
N PHE A 176 -2.05 -13.49 -10.73
CA PHE A 176 -3.31 -13.12 -11.37
C PHE A 176 -3.63 -14.12 -12.48
N ALA A 177 -4.64 -14.98 -12.27
CA ALA A 177 -5.05 -16.00 -13.22
C ALA A 177 -5.78 -15.41 -14.46
#